data_80776117bb88bcb5686f1361408d3000
#
_entry.id   80776117bb88bcb5686f1361408d3000
#
_cell.length_a   1.000
_cell.length_b   1.000
_cell.length_c   1.000
_cell.angle_alpha   90.00
_cell.angle_beta   90.00
_cell.angle_gamma   90.00
#
_symmetry.space_group_name_H-M   'P 1'
#
loop_
_entity.id
_entity.type
_entity.pdbx_description
1 polymer ?
#
loop_
_entity_poly.entity_id
_entity_poly.type
_entity_poly.pdbx_seq_one_letter_code
_entity_poly.pdbx_strand_id
1 'polypeptide(L)'
;MAKDADYKKRSVVGPITIFIVFMTVCIMLPLGKLMLMWGAHAAYKDLERKSMSSSVYQKSLEELKLEEKVVERGNHRFTWTTDEIINLQIKDTAAGQNGSSLDQVLEKHGKASSFLYTESNGNIELSYISEIIQGRHSSLRLTFEKDGAGYYLIGKRANILDEAYPSLPQEHSPHLWTKDEVASLQVRDESTGNLGMSYEEIIQLFGLPRESEVFISCLDAADSQRIGLELKYLTSDEVYDNEWVHLILHRQEDGVFRLTTVTSHIDRTKS
;
A
#
# COMPACT_ATOMS: atom_id res chain seq x y z
N MET A 1 -78.70 -35.46 -50.49
CA MET A 1 -77.99 -34.27 -50.05
C MET A 1 -77.08 -34.67 -48.94
N ALA A 2 -75.81 -34.96 -49.24
CA ALA A 2 -74.78 -35.29 -48.27
C ALA A 2 -73.99 -34.01 -48.03
N LYS A 3 -73.84 -33.60 -46.77
CA LYS A 3 -72.94 -32.50 -46.35
C LYS A 3 -71.63 -33.11 -45.99
N ASP A 4 -70.62 -32.81 -46.76
CA ASP A 4 -69.20 -33.09 -46.41
C ASP A 4 -68.80 -32.30 -45.20
N ALA A 5 -68.38 -33.01 -44.15
CA ALA A 5 -67.74 -32.45 -42.99
C ALA A 5 -66.24 -32.53 -43.22
N ASP A 6 -65.60 -31.40 -43.61
CA ASP A 6 -64.18 -31.23 -43.78
C ASP A 6 -63.50 -31.14 -42.41
N TYR A 7 -62.90 -32.25 -41.95
CA TYR A 7 -62.18 -32.36 -40.69
C TYR A 7 -60.78 -31.86 -40.89
N LYS A 8 -60.58 -30.57 -40.65
CA LYS A 8 -59.27 -29.91 -40.69
C LYS A 8 -58.37 -30.50 -39.63
N LYS A 9 -57.51 -31.48 -39.96
CA LYS A 9 -56.42 -31.99 -39.11
C LYS A 9 -55.53 -30.84 -38.78
N ARG A 10 -55.68 -30.22 -37.59
CA ARG A 10 -54.70 -29.30 -37.04
C ARG A 10 -53.46 -30.12 -36.68
N SER A 11 -52.35 -29.86 -37.36
CA SER A 11 -51.06 -30.49 -37.09
C SER A 11 -50.61 -30.08 -35.69
N VAL A 12 -50.56 -31.01 -34.76
CA VAL A 12 -50.08 -30.84 -33.36
C VAL A 12 -48.56 -30.75 -33.30
N VAL A 13 -47.89 -30.88 -34.44
CA VAL A 13 -46.43 -30.91 -34.58
C VAL A 13 -45.74 -29.56 -34.23
N GLY A 14 -46.42 -28.44 -34.49
CA GLY A 14 -45.85 -27.10 -34.27
C GLY A 14 -45.48 -26.78 -32.81
N PRO A 15 -46.39 -26.95 -31.84
CA PRO A 15 -46.11 -26.59 -30.45
C PRO A 15 -45.07 -27.52 -29.81
N ILE A 16 -45.00 -28.79 -30.16
CA ILE A 16 -44.01 -29.75 -29.65
C ILE A 16 -42.61 -29.41 -30.19
N THR A 17 -42.48 -29.05 -31.45
CA THR A 17 -41.22 -28.65 -32.09
C THR A 17 -40.66 -27.36 -31.45
N ILE A 18 -41.54 -26.37 -31.20
CA ILE A 18 -41.16 -25.12 -30.52
C ILE A 18 -40.69 -25.39 -29.09
N PHE A 19 -41.36 -26.27 -28.36
CA PHE A 19 -40.99 -26.63 -27.00
C PHE A 19 -39.62 -27.34 -26.94
N ILE A 20 -39.37 -28.27 -27.86
CA ILE A 20 -38.08 -28.97 -27.98
C ILE A 20 -36.95 -27.99 -28.29
N VAL A 21 -37.14 -27.08 -29.23
CA VAL A 21 -36.13 -26.04 -29.57
C VAL A 21 -35.89 -25.13 -28.40
N PHE A 22 -36.92 -24.68 -27.68
CA PHE A 22 -36.79 -23.82 -26.51
C PHE A 22 -36.00 -24.53 -25.36
N MET A 23 -36.32 -25.78 -25.04
CA MET A 23 -35.63 -26.57 -24.06
C MET A 23 -34.15 -26.81 -24.42
N THR A 24 -33.89 -27.06 -25.74
CA THR A 24 -32.49 -27.22 -26.20
C THR A 24 -31.70 -25.94 -26.06
N VAL A 25 -32.26 -24.78 -26.36
CA VAL A 25 -31.62 -23.47 -26.19
C VAL A 25 -31.37 -23.15 -24.70
N CYS A 26 -32.37 -23.45 -23.84
CA CYS A 26 -32.23 -23.23 -22.37
C CYS A 26 -31.17 -24.11 -21.72
N ILE A 27 -30.89 -25.29 -22.26
CA ILE A 27 -29.84 -26.18 -21.78
C ILE A 27 -28.46 -25.82 -22.34
N MET A 28 -28.41 -25.47 -23.65
CA MET A 28 -27.14 -25.15 -24.34
C MET A 28 -26.53 -23.82 -23.92
N LEU A 29 -27.33 -22.80 -23.57
CA LEU A 29 -26.85 -21.50 -23.14
C LEU A 29 -26.05 -21.60 -21.81
N PRO A 30 -26.52 -22.24 -20.73
CA PRO A 30 -25.74 -22.40 -19.52
C PRO A 30 -24.51 -23.33 -19.69
N LEU A 31 -24.64 -24.39 -20.50
CA LEU A 31 -23.51 -25.27 -20.84
C LEU A 31 -22.42 -24.55 -21.62
N GLY A 32 -22.81 -23.70 -22.58
CA GLY A 32 -21.87 -22.85 -23.32
C GLY A 32 -21.13 -21.86 -22.41
N LYS A 33 -21.83 -21.22 -21.46
CA LYS A 33 -21.20 -20.36 -20.44
C LYS A 33 -20.25 -21.16 -19.53
N LEU A 34 -20.65 -22.35 -19.11
CA LEU A 34 -19.82 -23.22 -18.27
C LEU A 34 -18.54 -23.63 -19.02
N MET A 35 -18.64 -24.03 -20.28
CA MET A 35 -17.47 -24.38 -21.12
C MET A 35 -16.55 -23.18 -21.38
N LEU A 36 -17.10 -21.98 -21.59
CA LEU A 36 -16.33 -20.74 -21.72
C LEU A 36 -15.59 -20.39 -20.41
N MET A 37 -16.25 -20.55 -19.26
CA MET A 37 -15.61 -20.34 -17.95
C MET A 37 -14.51 -21.38 -17.67
N TRP A 38 -14.72 -22.64 -18.03
CA TRP A 38 -13.70 -23.69 -17.87
C TRP A 38 -12.54 -23.49 -18.85
N GLY A 39 -12.82 -23.09 -20.09
CA GLY A 39 -11.80 -22.75 -21.08
C GLY A 39 -10.98 -21.53 -20.65
N ALA A 40 -11.63 -20.49 -20.15
CA ALA A 40 -10.96 -19.30 -19.60
C ALA A 40 -10.12 -19.64 -18.35
N HIS A 41 -10.63 -20.48 -17.45
CA HIS A 41 -9.90 -20.91 -16.27
C HIS A 41 -8.70 -21.80 -16.61
N ALA A 42 -8.83 -22.71 -17.60
CA ALA A 42 -7.74 -23.53 -18.11
C ALA A 42 -6.69 -22.67 -18.82
N ALA A 43 -7.09 -21.68 -19.62
CA ALA A 43 -6.18 -20.74 -20.27
C ALA A 43 -5.46 -19.84 -19.26
N TYR A 44 -6.18 -19.39 -18.21
CA TYR A 44 -5.57 -18.62 -17.11
C TYR A 44 -4.53 -19.45 -16.35
N LYS A 45 -4.84 -20.69 -15.99
CA LYS A 45 -3.87 -21.62 -15.36
C LYS A 45 -2.68 -21.94 -16.26
N ASP A 46 -2.88 -22.00 -17.58
CA ASP A 46 -1.80 -22.25 -18.53
C ASP A 46 -0.92 -21.00 -18.73
N LEU A 47 -1.52 -19.79 -18.70
CA LEU A 47 -0.81 -18.53 -18.65
C LEU A 47 -0.05 -18.35 -17.33
N GLU A 48 -0.66 -18.70 -16.20
CA GLU A 48 -0.03 -18.68 -14.89
C GLU A 48 1.14 -19.70 -14.84
N ARG A 49 0.94 -20.90 -15.36
CA ARG A 49 1.97 -21.93 -15.48
C ARG A 49 3.09 -21.53 -16.45
N LYS A 50 2.78 -20.86 -17.56
CA LYS A 50 3.76 -20.31 -18.50
C LYS A 50 4.48 -19.10 -17.94
N SER A 51 3.80 -18.21 -17.22
CA SER A 51 4.45 -17.11 -16.51
C SER A 51 5.36 -17.61 -15.39
N MET A 52 4.97 -18.66 -14.66
CA MET A 52 5.81 -19.33 -13.67
C MET A 52 6.94 -20.18 -14.28
N SER A 53 6.77 -20.70 -15.52
CA SER A 53 7.81 -21.50 -16.19
C SER A 53 8.74 -20.69 -17.09
N SER A 54 8.38 -19.44 -17.44
CA SER A 54 9.16 -18.62 -18.37
C SER A 54 10.27 -17.81 -17.72
N SER A 55 10.40 -17.82 -16.40
CA SER A 55 11.63 -17.41 -15.74
C SER A 55 11.67 -18.00 -14.32
N VAL A 56 12.13 -19.21 -14.20
CA VAL A 56 12.87 -19.55 -12.98
C VAL A 56 14.11 -18.67 -13.04
N TYR A 57 13.98 -17.45 -12.49
CA TYR A 57 15.11 -16.56 -12.29
C TYR A 57 16.12 -17.33 -11.45
N GLN A 58 17.20 -17.76 -12.09
CA GLN A 58 18.26 -18.49 -11.42
C GLN A 58 19.20 -17.45 -10.81
N LYS A 59 19.06 -17.21 -9.50
CA LYS A 59 19.93 -16.31 -8.76
C LYS A 59 21.39 -16.58 -9.05
N SER A 60 22.16 -15.55 -9.28
CA SER A 60 23.61 -15.69 -9.43
C SER A 60 24.23 -16.18 -8.11
N LEU A 61 25.41 -16.81 -8.19
CA LEU A 61 26.12 -17.25 -6.99
C LEU A 61 26.47 -16.06 -6.07
N GLU A 62 26.74 -14.90 -6.65
CA GLU A 62 26.98 -13.65 -5.91
C GLU A 62 25.73 -13.22 -5.16
N GLU A 63 24.58 -13.21 -5.83
CA GLU A 63 23.29 -12.86 -5.21
C GLU A 63 22.94 -13.79 -4.06
N LEU A 64 23.12 -15.12 -4.22
CA LEU A 64 22.85 -16.10 -3.17
C LEU A 64 23.73 -15.88 -1.93
N LYS A 65 25.02 -15.65 -2.12
CA LYS A 65 25.95 -15.36 -1.02
C LYS A 65 25.60 -14.06 -0.31
N LEU A 66 25.19 -13.05 -1.06
CA LEU A 66 24.81 -11.77 -0.51
C LEU A 66 23.49 -11.88 0.27
N GLU A 67 22.49 -12.57 -0.28
CA GLU A 67 21.22 -12.83 0.41
C GLU A 67 21.45 -13.57 1.73
N GLU A 68 22.27 -14.61 1.75
CA GLU A 68 22.63 -15.34 2.98
C GLU A 68 23.29 -14.44 4.02
N LYS A 69 24.11 -13.48 3.60
CA LYS A 69 24.74 -12.49 4.47
C LYS A 69 23.73 -11.51 5.07
N VAL A 70 22.77 -11.00 4.27
CA VAL A 70 21.95 -9.83 4.61
C VAL A 70 20.54 -10.15 5.05
N VAL A 71 20.01 -11.37 4.80
CA VAL A 71 18.62 -11.74 5.12
C VAL A 71 18.54 -12.80 6.20
N GLU A 72 17.59 -12.61 7.11
CA GLU A 72 17.08 -13.63 8.01
C GLU A 72 15.58 -13.77 7.74
N ARG A 73 15.19 -14.82 7.01
CA ARG A 73 13.79 -15.03 6.64
C ARG A 73 12.92 -15.23 7.89
N GLY A 74 11.79 -14.52 7.92
CA GLY A 74 10.89 -14.53 9.08
C GLY A 74 11.39 -13.67 10.24
N ASN A 75 12.45 -12.90 10.04
CA ASN A 75 12.86 -11.87 11.00
C ASN A 75 11.87 -10.69 10.93
N HIS A 76 11.08 -10.53 11.98
CA HIS A 76 10.16 -9.40 12.17
C HIS A 76 10.63 -8.47 13.29
N ARG A 77 11.90 -8.56 13.69
CA ARG A 77 12.50 -7.61 14.63
C ARG A 77 12.74 -6.28 13.94
N PHE A 78 11.96 -5.31 14.30
CA PHE A 78 12.15 -3.92 13.87
C PHE A 78 12.82 -3.15 15.01
N THR A 79 14.13 -3.00 14.93
CA THR A 79 14.96 -2.36 15.98
C THR A 79 15.25 -0.90 15.66
N TRP A 80 14.62 -0.36 14.66
CA TRP A 80 14.83 0.98 14.14
C TRP A 80 13.99 2.01 14.88
N THR A 81 14.60 3.11 15.27
CA THR A 81 13.89 4.31 15.72
C THR A 81 13.78 5.33 14.57
N THR A 82 12.82 6.23 14.66
CA THR A 82 12.66 7.34 13.71
C THR A 82 13.94 8.16 13.56
N ASP A 83 14.60 8.50 14.67
CA ASP A 83 15.84 9.29 14.65
C ASP A 83 17.02 8.54 14.03
N GLU A 84 17.14 7.25 14.22
CA GLU A 84 18.19 6.44 13.57
C GLU A 84 18.02 6.44 12.07
N ILE A 85 16.78 6.29 11.57
CA ILE A 85 16.50 6.32 10.13
C ILE A 85 16.77 7.72 9.56
N ILE A 86 16.37 8.78 10.26
CA ILE A 86 16.63 10.16 9.87
C ILE A 86 18.13 10.38 9.69
N ASN A 87 18.95 9.89 10.62
CA ASN A 87 20.38 10.11 10.68
C ASN A 87 21.20 9.19 9.74
N LEU A 88 20.60 8.22 9.06
CA LEU A 88 21.31 7.46 8.02
C LEU A 88 21.77 8.40 6.89
N GLN A 89 23.06 8.36 6.62
CA GLN A 89 23.67 9.19 5.59
C GLN A 89 23.46 8.58 4.20
N ILE A 90 22.93 9.36 3.27
CA ILE A 90 22.86 9.01 1.85
C ILE A 90 24.20 9.35 1.20
N LYS A 91 24.70 8.47 0.34
CA LYS A 91 25.91 8.70 -0.46
C LYS A 91 25.71 9.94 -1.35
N ASP A 92 26.59 10.91 -1.22
CA ASP A 92 26.63 12.09 -2.09
C ASP A 92 27.94 12.09 -2.89
N THR A 93 27.83 11.63 -4.14
CA THR A 93 28.96 11.55 -5.05
C THR A 93 29.47 12.95 -5.45
N ALA A 94 28.58 13.94 -5.52
CA ALA A 94 28.97 15.32 -5.86
C ALA A 94 29.75 15.99 -4.74
N ALA A 95 29.40 15.71 -3.48
CA ALA A 95 30.13 16.17 -2.31
C ALA A 95 31.29 15.26 -1.90
N GLY A 96 31.51 14.12 -2.57
CA GLY A 96 32.53 13.15 -2.22
C GLY A 96 32.27 12.45 -0.87
N GLN A 97 31.01 12.40 -0.42
CA GLN A 97 30.62 11.79 0.84
C GLN A 97 30.14 10.36 0.62
N ASN A 98 30.74 9.42 1.36
CA ASN A 98 30.23 8.07 1.41
C ASN A 98 28.99 8.03 2.31
N GLY A 99 27.94 7.34 1.83
CA GLY A 99 26.76 7.05 2.65
C GLY A 99 27.06 6.03 3.76
N SER A 100 26.05 5.76 4.59
CA SER A 100 26.11 4.68 5.57
C SER A 100 26.39 3.35 4.86
N SER A 101 27.36 2.58 5.36
CA SER A 101 27.70 1.31 4.70
C SER A 101 26.73 0.20 5.10
N LEU A 102 26.58 -0.79 4.21
CA LEU A 102 25.79 -1.99 4.46
C LEU A 102 26.26 -2.72 5.73
N ASP A 103 27.58 -2.84 5.91
CA ASP A 103 28.15 -3.54 7.08
C ASP A 103 27.84 -2.84 8.39
N GLN A 104 27.88 -1.50 8.44
CA GLN A 104 27.44 -0.71 9.61
C GLN A 104 25.95 -0.94 9.93
N VAL A 105 25.10 -0.99 8.89
CA VAL A 105 23.67 -1.25 9.08
C VAL A 105 23.44 -2.64 9.65
N LEU A 106 24.09 -3.66 9.07
CA LEU A 106 23.96 -5.04 9.54
C LEU A 106 24.52 -5.27 10.94
N GLU A 107 25.64 -4.63 11.28
CA GLU A 107 26.26 -4.71 12.61
C GLU A 107 25.31 -4.15 13.69
N LYS A 108 24.65 -3.03 13.39
CA LYS A 108 23.79 -2.34 14.37
C LYS A 108 22.39 -2.93 14.46
N HIS A 109 21.77 -3.25 13.34
CA HIS A 109 20.36 -3.62 13.27
C HIS A 109 20.12 -5.07 12.88
N GLY A 110 21.18 -5.81 12.54
CA GLY A 110 21.07 -7.20 12.10
C GLY A 110 20.57 -7.36 10.68
N LYS A 111 20.20 -8.60 10.34
CA LYS A 111 19.75 -8.96 9.00
C LYS A 111 18.33 -8.47 8.72
N ALA A 112 18.08 -8.13 7.46
CA ALA A 112 16.78 -7.68 7.00
C ALA A 112 15.76 -8.82 6.87
N SER A 113 14.48 -8.47 6.79
CA SER A 113 13.39 -9.43 6.55
C SER A 113 13.36 -9.92 5.10
N SER A 114 13.75 -9.07 4.15
CA SER A 114 13.79 -9.41 2.71
C SER A 114 14.86 -8.61 1.97
N PHE A 115 15.16 -9.07 0.77
CA PHE A 115 16.24 -8.60 -0.07
C PHE A 115 15.81 -8.63 -1.54
N LEU A 116 16.16 -7.59 -2.28
CA LEU A 116 16.02 -7.51 -3.72
C LEU A 116 17.37 -7.13 -4.32
N TYR A 117 17.82 -7.87 -5.34
CA TYR A 117 19.03 -7.59 -6.10
C TYR A 117 18.67 -7.11 -7.50
N THR A 118 19.27 -6.01 -7.94
CA THR A 118 19.07 -5.46 -9.27
C THR A 118 20.28 -5.74 -10.14
N GLU A 119 20.17 -6.73 -11.02
CA GLU A 119 21.31 -7.20 -11.86
C GLU A 119 21.90 -6.11 -12.75
N SER A 120 21.08 -5.17 -13.25
CA SER A 120 21.52 -4.17 -14.22
C SER A 120 22.59 -3.20 -13.67
N ASN A 121 22.59 -2.97 -12.37
CA ASN A 121 23.53 -2.03 -11.72
C ASN A 121 24.18 -2.59 -10.44
N GLY A 122 23.83 -3.82 -10.04
CA GLY A 122 24.35 -4.45 -8.82
C GLY A 122 23.81 -3.84 -7.52
N ASN A 123 22.79 -2.99 -7.58
CA ASN A 123 22.19 -2.39 -6.39
C ASN A 123 21.40 -3.44 -5.60
N ILE A 124 21.31 -3.22 -4.31
CA ILE A 124 20.51 -4.04 -3.42
C ILE A 124 19.50 -3.20 -2.67
N GLU A 125 18.35 -3.79 -2.40
CA GLU A 125 17.33 -3.20 -1.53
C GLU A 125 17.07 -4.15 -0.36
N LEU A 126 17.21 -3.65 0.85
CA LEU A 126 16.88 -4.35 2.08
C LEU A 126 15.55 -3.84 2.63
N SER A 127 14.68 -4.75 3.06
CA SER A 127 13.45 -4.40 3.74
C SER A 127 13.44 -4.97 5.15
N TYR A 128 13.22 -4.11 6.12
CA TYR A 128 12.97 -4.44 7.52
C TYR A 128 11.49 -4.24 7.81
N ILE A 129 10.84 -5.23 8.38
CA ILE A 129 9.39 -5.21 8.61
C ILE A 129 9.14 -5.68 10.04
N SER A 130 8.36 -4.92 10.82
CA SER A 130 7.95 -5.33 12.17
C SER A 130 6.88 -6.44 12.13
N GLU A 131 6.59 -7.00 13.29
CA GLU A 131 5.35 -7.78 13.46
C GLU A 131 4.13 -6.92 13.13
N ILE A 132 3.08 -7.59 12.66
CA ILE A 132 1.80 -6.95 12.37
C ILE A 132 1.03 -6.80 13.68
N ILE A 133 0.75 -5.57 14.07
CA ILE A 133 -0.07 -5.24 15.24
C ILE A 133 -1.36 -4.57 14.73
N GLN A 134 -2.50 -5.19 14.98
CA GLN A 134 -3.81 -4.70 14.53
C GLN A 134 -3.87 -4.39 13.01
N GLY A 135 -3.25 -5.26 12.19
CA GLY A 135 -3.21 -5.10 10.75
C GLY A 135 -2.20 -4.09 10.22
N ARG A 136 -1.40 -3.46 11.09
CA ARG A 136 -0.40 -2.45 10.76
C ARG A 136 1.00 -2.92 11.14
N HIS A 137 2.01 -2.43 10.48
CA HIS A 137 3.41 -2.75 10.76
C HIS A 137 4.33 -1.57 10.40
N SER A 138 5.45 -1.46 11.10
CA SER A 138 6.53 -0.58 10.67
C SER A 138 7.31 -1.24 9.54
N SER A 139 7.75 -0.43 8.57
CA SER A 139 8.58 -0.89 7.47
C SER A 139 9.67 0.12 7.15
N LEU A 140 10.85 -0.39 6.82
CA LEU A 140 11.97 0.40 6.35
C LEU A 140 12.58 -0.28 5.14
N ARG A 141 12.78 0.49 4.08
CA ARG A 141 13.44 0.07 2.85
C ARG A 141 14.69 0.89 2.64
N LEU A 142 15.82 0.22 2.48
CA LEU A 142 17.15 0.81 2.29
C LEU A 142 17.71 0.34 0.95
N THR A 143 18.06 1.26 0.07
CA THR A 143 18.68 0.98 -1.22
C THR A 143 20.16 1.29 -1.16
N PHE A 144 21.01 0.32 -1.50
CA PHE A 144 22.46 0.45 -1.52
C PHE A 144 22.99 0.27 -2.92
N GLU A 145 23.98 1.08 -3.25
CA GLU A 145 24.79 0.97 -4.47
C GLU A 145 26.11 0.29 -4.17
N LYS A 146 26.53 -0.59 -5.10
CA LYS A 146 27.86 -1.21 -5.05
C LYS A 146 28.91 -0.19 -5.47
N ASP A 147 29.89 0.06 -4.60
CA ASP A 147 31.05 0.91 -4.88
C ASP A 147 32.32 0.24 -4.41
N GLY A 148 33.16 -0.16 -5.37
CA GLY A 148 34.34 -0.97 -5.10
C GLY A 148 34.01 -2.30 -4.42
N ALA A 149 34.53 -2.52 -3.22
CA ALA A 149 34.29 -3.73 -2.44
C ALA A 149 33.10 -3.60 -1.46
N GLY A 150 32.47 -2.43 -1.37
CA GLY A 150 31.40 -2.13 -0.41
C GLY A 150 30.07 -1.81 -1.04
N TYR A 151 29.07 -1.68 -0.19
CA TYR A 151 27.74 -1.19 -0.51
C TYR A 151 27.44 0.04 0.36
N TYR A 152 26.97 1.12 -0.26
CA TYR A 152 26.69 2.39 0.41
C TYR A 152 25.27 2.84 0.14
N LEU A 153 24.63 3.39 1.15
CA LEU A 153 23.24 3.80 1.11
C LEU A 153 23.03 4.95 0.11
N ILE A 154 22.11 4.77 -0.85
CA ILE A 154 21.74 5.77 -1.83
C ILE A 154 20.26 6.19 -1.73
N GLY A 155 19.46 5.46 -0.95
CA GLY A 155 18.06 5.80 -0.76
C GLY A 155 17.47 5.12 0.46
N LYS A 156 16.51 5.80 1.10
CA LYS A 156 15.76 5.27 2.24
C LYS A 156 14.30 5.67 2.16
N ARG A 157 13.42 4.74 2.55
CA ARG A 157 12.00 4.99 2.72
C ARG A 157 11.49 4.20 3.90
N ALA A 158 10.74 4.85 4.78
CA ALA A 158 10.19 4.20 5.95
C ALA A 158 8.76 4.67 6.21
N ASN A 159 7.98 3.75 6.77
CA ASN A 159 6.70 4.00 7.41
C ASN A 159 6.78 3.39 8.81
N ILE A 160 6.56 4.19 9.84
CA ILE A 160 6.84 3.82 11.22
C ILE A 160 5.64 4.09 12.10
N LEU A 161 5.24 3.08 12.86
CA LEU A 161 4.30 3.23 13.96
C LEU A 161 5.11 3.73 15.17
N ASP A 162 5.12 5.04 15.37
CA ASP A 162 5.92 5.70 16.40
C ASP A 162 5.06 5.96 17.64
N GLU A 163 5.50 5.48 18.80
CA GLU A 163 4.79 5.64 20.08
C GLU A 163 4.62 7.12 20.50
N ALA A 164 5.46 8.02 19.98
CA ALA A 164 5.33 9.46 20.21
C ALA A 164 4.06 10.05 19.52
N TYR A 165 3.51 9.34 18.51
CA TYR A 165 2.32 9.75 17.77
C TYR A 165 1.26 8.64 17.80
N PRO A 166 0.63 8.42 18.96
CA PRO A 166 -0.25 7.27 19.15
C PRO A 166 -1.54 7.38 18.32
N SER A 167 -2.06 6.22 17.95
CA SER A 167 -3.39 6.06 17.38
C SER A 167 -4.42 5.81 18.46
N LEU A 168 -5.68 6.13 18.16
CA LEU A 168 -6.81 5.82 19.03
C LEU A 168 -6.98 4.28 19.16
N PRO A 169 -7.12 3.72 20.36
CA PRO A 169 -7.47 2.31 20.54
C PRO A 169 -8.76 1.94 19.81
N GLN A 170 -8.85 0.68 19.34
CA GLN A 170 -10.00 0.22 18.53
C GLN A 170 -11.36 0.33 19.23
N GLU A 171 -11.38 0.18 20.56
CA GLU A 171 -12.57 0.28 21.38
C GLU A 171 -13.11 1.70 21.58
N HIS A 172 -12.37 2.72 21.14
CA HIS A 172 -12.77 4.12 21.29
C HIS A 172 -13.31 4.67 19.97
N SER A 173 -14.38 5.47 20.08
CA SER A 173 -14.92 6.17 18.91
C SER A 173 -14.05 7.37 18.55
N PRO A 174 -13.71 7.54 17.27
CA PRO A 174 -12.94 8.70 16.80
C PRO A 174 -13.79 9.97 16.85
N HIS A 175 -13.13 11.13 16.69
CA HIS A 175 -13.79 12.40 16.50
C HIS A 175 -14.70 12.39 15.27
N LEU A 176 -15.93 12.85 15.41
CA LEU A 176 -16.89 12.96 14.32
C LEU A 176 -16.74 14.33 13.63
N TRP A 177 -16.02 14.35 12.55
CA TRP A 177 -15.73 15.56 11.79
C TRP A 177 -16.96 16.16 11.12
N THR A 178 -16.98 17.50 11.02
CA THR A 178 -17.92 18.28 10.22
C THR A 178 -17.19 19.00 9.09
N LYS A 179 -17.92 19.40 8.04
CA LYS A 179 -17.36 20.22 6.94
C LYS A 179 -16.76 21.53 7.44
N ASP A 180 -17.40 22.16 8.44
CA ASP A 180 -16.94 23.42 9.01
C ASP A 180 -15.62 23.24 9.76
N GLU A 181 -15.45 22.14 10.51
CA GLU A 181 -14.20 21.82 11.19
C GLU A 181 -13.07 21.59 10.19
N VAL A 182 -13.32 20.79 9.13
CA VAL A 182 -12.33 20.59 8.06
C VAL A 182 -11.95 21.92 7.41
N ALA A 183 -12.93 22.78 7.12
CA ALA A 183 -12.70 24.10 6.53
C ALA A 183 -11.95 25.06 7.46
N SER A 184 -12.01 24.84 8.78
CA SER A 184 -11.32 25.65 9.79
C SER A 184 -9.84 25.29 9.97
N LEU A 185 -9.39 24.15 9.43
CA LEU A 185 -8.01 23.72 9.54
C LEU A 185 -7.05 24.70 8.83
N GLN A 186 -6.07 25.17 9.57
CA GLN A 186 -5.04 26.04 9.04
C GLN A 186 -3.92 25.20 8.43
N VAL A 187 -3.84 25.20 7.12
CA VAL A 187 -2.78 24.55 6.34
C VAL A 187 -1.62 25.52 6.16
N ARG A 188 -0.38 25.00 6.17
CA ARG A 188 0.81 25.81 5.89
C ARG A 188 0.70 26.48 4.53
N ASP A 189 0.96 27.77 4.50
CA ASP A 189 1.01 28.59 3.28
C ASP A 189 2.17 29.56 3.37
N GLU A 190 3.22 29.30 2.61
CA GLU A 190 4.43 30.13 2.56
C GLU A 190 4.17 31.52 2.03
N SER A 191 3.18 31.67 1.14
CA SER A 191 2.85 32.97 0.53
C SER A 191 2.24 33.96 1.53
N THR A 192 1.54 33.45 2.54
CA THR A 192 0.91 34.25 3.59
C THR A 192 1.69 34.22 4.91
N GLY A 193 2.74 33.39 5.01
CA GLY A 193 3.48 33.18 6.24
C GLY A 193 2.74 32.33 7.27
N ASN A 194 1.63 31.67 6.88
CA ASN A 194 0.91 30.74 7.74
C ASN A 194 1.73 29.46 7.95
N LEU A 195 2.12 29.17 9.19
CA LEU A 195 2.93 28.02 9.53
C LEU A 195 2.15 26.69 9.47
N GLY A 196 0.83 26.72 9.45
CA GLY A 196 -0.04 25.56 9.59
C GLY A 196 -0.18 25.09 11.06
N MET A 197 -1.27 24.38 11.35
CA MET A 197 -1.50 23.81 12.68
C MET A 197 -0.45 22.76 13.02
N SER A 198 0.02 22.75 14.26
CA SER A 198 0.91 21.70 14.77
C SER A 198 0.15 20.41 15.07
N TYR A 199 0.89 19.29 15.21
CA TYR A 199 0.32 18.02 15.67
C TYR A 199 -0.40 18.18 17.01
N GLU A 200 0.22 18.86 17.97
CA GLU A 200 -0.32 19.07 19.32
C GLU A 200 -1.64 19.87 19.29
N GLU A 201 -1.73 20.91 18.46
CA GLU A 201 -2.97 21.68 18.28
C GLU A 201 -4.09 20.82 17.69
N ILE A 202 -3.77 19.96 16.69
CA ILE A 202 -4.74 19.05 16.08
C ILE A 202 -5.25 18.05 17.13
N ILE A 203 -4.34 17.41 17.89
CA ILE A 203 -4.74 16.43 18.90
C ILE A 203 -5.53 17.08 20.04
N GLN A 204 -5.19 18.30 20.42
CA GLN A 204 -5.94 19.04 21.44
C GLN A 204 -7.38 19.34 21.00
N LEU A 205 -7.60 19.65 19.75
CA LEU A 205 -8.92 20.01 19.21
C LEU A 205 -9.76 18.79 18.83
N PHE A 206 -9.16 17.78 18.24
CA PHE A 206 -9.87 16.69 17.57
C PHE A 206 -9.57 15.31 18.17
N GLY A 207 -8.70 15.23 19.18
CA GLY A 207 -8.31 13.97 19.79
C GLY A 207 -7.39 13.13 18.89
N LEU A 208 -7.15 11.89 19.30
CA LEU A 208 -6.26 10.96 18.59
C LEU A 208 -6.90 10.47 17.28
N PRO A 209 -6.12 10.33 16.20
CA PRO A 209 -6.59 9.74 14.96
C PRO A 209 -6.78 8.21 15.10
N ARG A 210 -7.56 7.60 14.21
CA ARG A 210 -7.67 6.14 14.13
C ARG A 210 -6.35 5.49 13.74
N GLU A 211 -5.60 6.14 12.87
CA GLU A 211 -4.27 5.72 12.45
C GLU A 211 -3.31 6.91 12.42
N SER A 212 -2.11 6.69 12.90
CA SER A 212 -0.99 7.62 12.76
C SER A 212 0.25 6.86 12.28
N GLU A 213 1.03 7.48 11.41
CA GLU A 213 2.22 6.87 10.83
C GLU A 213 3.24 7.94 10.46
N VAL A 214 4.47 7.79 10.95
CA VAL A 214 5.59 8.63 10.51
C VAL A 214 6.14 8.07 9.21
N PHE A 215 6.23 8.88 8.18
CA PHE A 215 6.91 8.51 6.94
C PHE A 215 8.19 9.29 6.74
N ILE A 216 9.21 8.60 6.23
CA ILE A 216 10.50 9.17 5.88
C ILE A 216 10.81 8.77 4.44
N SER A 217 11.23 9.74 3.62
CA SER A 217 11.65 9.47 2.25
C SER A 217 12.84 10.34 1.88
N CYS A 218 13.87 9.70 1.35
CA CYS A 218 15.00 10.35 0.70
C CYS A 218 15.50 9.36 -0.36
N LEU A 219 15.31 9.70 -1.64
CA LEU A 219 15.56 8.77 -2.75
C LEU A 219 16.93 8.95 -3.38
N ASP A 220 17.55 10.10 -3.17
CA ASP A 220 18.94 10.40 -3.56
C ASP A 220 19.50 11.56 -2.72
N ALA A 221 20.79 11.84 -2.86
CA ALA A 221 21.45 12.90 -2.11
C ALA A 221 21.02 14.33 -2.50
N ALA A 222 20.49 14.52 -3.70
CA ALA A 222 19.99 15.81 -4.17
C ALA A 222 18.57 16.11 -3.64
N ASP A 223 17.84 15.04 -3.24
CA ASP A 223 16.52 15.18 -2.63
C ASP A 223 16.63 15.62 -1.17
N SER A 224 15.92 16.68 -0.83
CA SER A 224 15.72 17.01 0.58
C SER A 224 14.96 15.88 1.26
N GLN A 225 15.50 15.39 2.38
CA GLN A 225 14.82 14.36 3.17
C GLN A 225 13.46 14.88 3.61
N ARG A 226 12.42 14.15 3.23
CA ARG A 226 11.03 14.44 3.63
C ARG A 226 10.69 13.59 4.85
N ILE A 227 10.29 14.25 5.91
CA ILE A 227 9.79 13.61 7.13
C ILE A 227 8.38 14.13 7.35
N GLY A 228 7.42 13.22 7.36
CA GLY A 228 6.02 13.59 7.56
C GLY A 228 5.32 12.68 8.55
N LEU A 229 4.18 13.13 9.02
CA LEU A 229 3.27 12.42 9.88
C LEU A 229 1.90 12.38 9.19
N GLU A 230 1.39 11.20 8.97
CA GLU A 230 0.08 10.94 8.40
C GLU A 230 -0.90 10.63 9.53
N LEU A 231 -2.03 11.33 9.57
CA LEU A 231 -3.11 11.11 10.53
C LEU A 231 -4.38 10.80 9.78
N LYS A 232 -5.00 9.65 10.08
CA LYS A 232 -6.26 9.23 9.48
C LYS A 232 -7.35 9.16 10.55
N TYR A 233 -8.39 9.96 10.37
CA TYR A 233 -9.60 9.93 11.14
C TYR A 233 -10.70 9.26 10.31
N LEU A 234 -11.12 8.08 10.73
CA LEU A 234 -12.26 7.37 10.15
C LEU A 234 -13.46 7.65 11.02
N THR A 235 -14.51 8.20 10.47
CA THR A 235 -15.63 8.76 11.25
C THR A 235 -16.69 7.75 11.64
N SER A 236 -16.65 6.51 11.14
CA SER A 236 -17.55 5.46 11.59
C SER A 236 -16.92 4.08 11.57
N ASP A 237 -17.34 3.27 12.55
CA ASP A 237 -17.09 1.82 12.57
C ASP A 237 -18.19 1.06 11.80
N GLU A 238 -19.22 1.74 11.29
CA GLU A 238 -20.31 1.16 10.54
C GLU A 238 -20.00 1.09 9.06
N VAL A 239 -20.27 -0.06 8.46
CA VAL A 239 -19.93 -0.48 7.09
C VAL A 239 -20.47 0.45 5.98
N TYR A 240 -21.25 1.48 6.31
CA TYR A 240 -21.96 2.34 5.36
C TYR A 240 -21.56 3.82 5.37
N ASP A 241 -20.77 4.26 6.36
CA ASP A 241 -20.32 5.67 6.45
C ASP A 241 -18.83 5.73 6.07
N ASN A 242 -18.54 5.98 4.80
CA ASN A 242 -17.18 6.15 4.29
C ASN A 242 -16.62 7.56 4.56
N GLU A 243 -17.04 8.22 5.63
CA GLU A 243 -16.51 9.53 5.97
C GLU A 243 -15.11 9.41 6.58
N TRP A 244 -14.21 10.23 6.10
CA TRP A 244 -12.82 10.25 6.57
C TRP A 244 -12.19 11.63 6.43
N VAL A 245 -11.22 11.88 7.28
CA VAL A 245 -10.30 13.01 7.19
C VAL A 245 -8.88 12.48 7.26
N HIS A 246 -8.08 12.88 6.31
CA HIS A 246 -6.69 12.51 6.18
C HIS A 246 -5.84 13.77 6.19
N LEU A 247 -4.95 13.87 7.17
CA LEU A 247 -4.07 14.99 7.41
C LEU A 247 -2.62 14.57 7.18
N ILE A 248 -1.88 15.36 6.43
CA ILE A 248 -0.43 15.17 6.25
C ILE A 248 0.27 16.38 6.86
N LEU A 249 1.14 16.11 7.81
CA LEU A 249 2.00 17.07 8.45
C LEU A 249 3.44 16.83 8.01
N HIS A 250 4.19 17.88 7.74
CA HIS A 250 5.62 17.78 7.52
C HIS A 250 6.41 18.36 8.68
N ARG A 251 7.51 17.67 9.05
CA ARG A 251 8.45 18.16 10.05
C ARG A 251 9.16 19.39 9.51
N GLN A 252 9.12 20.47 10.29
CA GLN A 252 9.79 21.72 9.96
C GLN A 252 11.19 21.77 10.57
N GLU A 253 11.95 22.82 10.25
CA GLU A 253 13.32 23.03 10.78
C GLU A 253 13.37 23.12 12.31
N ASP A 254 12.29 23.63 12.93
CA ASP A 254 12.11 23.68 14.38
C ASP A 254 11.78 22.30 15.01
N GLY A 255 11.70 21.25 14.20
CA GLY A 255 11.37 19.89 14.62
C GLY A 255 9.88 19.62 14.78
N VAL A 256 9.00 20.62 14.61
CA VAL A 256 7.56 20.51 14.81
C VAL A 256 6.89 19.99 13.53
N PHE A 257 5.97 19.02 13.67
CA PHE A 257 5.11 18.59 12.59
C PHE A 257 3.96 19.57 12.38
N ARG A 258 3.87 20.14 11.17
CA ARG A 258 2.84 21.11 10.82
C ARG A 258 2.02 20.67 9.62
N LEU A 259 0.73 20.96 9.67
CA LEU A 259 -0.26 20.58 8.67
C LEU A 259 0.07 21.22 7.31
N THR A 260 0.24 20.39 6.30
CA THR A 260 0.56 20.80 4.93
C THR A 260 -0.48 20.36 3.92
N THR A 261 -1.25 19.31 4.24
CA THR A 261 -2.28 18.79 3.32
C THR A 261 -3.46 18.26 4.10
N VAL A 262 -4.64 18.58 3.63
CA VAL A 262 -5.92 18.05 4.11
C VAL A 262 -6.66 17.43 2.95
N THR A 263 -7.08 16.19 3.11
CA THR A 263 -8.02 15.53 2.22
C THR A 263 -9.16 14.94 3.06
N SER A 264 -10.37 15.00 2.55
CA SER A 264 -11.52 14.52 3.33
C SER A 264 -12.68 14.12 2.43
N HIS A 265 -13.50 13.23 2.96
CA HIS A 265 -14.82 12.92 2.45
C HIS A 265 -15.80 12.98 3.62
N ILE A 266 -16.50 14.09 3.77
CA ILE A 266 -17.43 14.37 4.85
C ILE A 266 -18.75 14.84 4.26
N ASP A 267 -19.84 14.18 4.61
CA ASP A 267 -21.20 14.58 4.20
C ASP A 267 -21.93 15.40 5.26
N ARG A 268 -21.48 15.32 6.52
CA ARG A 268 -22.11 16.00 7.65
C ARG A 268 -21.91 17.51 7.60
N THR A 269 -23.01 18.25 7.67
CA THR A 269 -23.01 19.66 8.03
C THR A 269 -23.34 19.75 9.52
N LYS A 270 -22.80 20.77 10.21
CA LYS A 270 -23.16 21.01 11.61
C LYS A 270 -24.68 21.11 11.74
N SER A 271 -25.30 20.21 12.51
CA SER A 271 -26.71 20.25 12.87
C SER A 271 -26.92 21.23 14.03
#